data_d6e4544e4e55c7850b1ba17e8c065003
#
_entry.id   d6e4544e4e55c7850b1ba17e8c065003
#
_cell.length_a   1.000
_cell.length_b   1.000
_cell.length_c   1.000
_cell.angle_alpha   90.00
_cell.angle_beta   90.00
_cell.angle_gamma   90.00
#
_symmetry.space_group_name_H-M   'P 1'
#
loop_
_entity.id
_entity.type
_entity.pdbx_description
1 polymer ?
#
loop_
_entity_poly.entity_id
_entity_poly.type
_entity_poly.pdbx_seq_one_letter_code
_entity_poly.pdbx_strand_id
1 'polypeptide(L)'
;MNYALLIFIPIILLFYYNTIGWLLESWIHNEYYSHGLLVPLISGYLVWNIRKELIAMENKPSQNGLMIFAAGIIIQGISVLWTIRFLSGISLLITIAGAIIYLYGWEFMKKIRFPFLFLVLMIPLPFVYTIVSPAQTISVFSVANVANFIGIPTIREGLTLKMSSGAFEVGAECSGINSMISLFTIGIIFAYILEGSNLMKATVLISTIPLALAGNILRITSILIVVNIYGQEAAINYFHDFSSLLLFGVALLGLFLVGRCFGRLRFKKIF
;
A
#
# COMPACT_ATOMS: atom_id res chain seq x y z
N MET A 1 -35.73 1.73 0.87
CA MET A 1 -34.53 2.22 1.55
C MET A 1 -34.45 1.51 2.89
N ASN A 2 -33.36 0.79 3.17
CA ASN A 2 -33.31 -0.08 4.35
C ASN A 2 -33.13 0.82 5.59
N TYR A 3 -34.15 1.01 6.42
CA TYR A 3 -34.14 1.86 7.62
C TYR A 3 -32.95 1.55 8.56
N ALA A 4 -32.46 0.31 8.54
CA ALA A 4 -31.29 -0.08 9.30
C ALA A 4 -30.00 0.66 8.87
N LEU A 5 -29.86 1.08 7.60
CA LEU A 5 -28.73 1.92 7.18
C LEU A 5 -28.73 3.28 7.89
N LEU A 6 -29.90 3.85 8.16
CA LEU A 6 -30.06 5.10 8.90
C LEU A 6 -29.58 4.98 10.36
N ILE A 7 -29.48 3.76 10.88
CA ILE A 7 -28.98 3.49 12.24
C ILE A 7 -27.47 3.19 12.19
N PHE A 8 -27.01 2.30 11.30
CA PHE A 8 -25.61 1.88 11.26
C PHE A 8 -24.64 3.00 10.87
N ILE A 9 -25.02 3.84 9.90
CA ILE A 9 -24.13 4.93 9.43
C ILE A 9 -23.82 5.94 10.55
N PRO A 10 -24.81 6.51 11.28
CA PRO A 10 -24.52 7.41 12.40
C PRO A 10 -23.69 6.76 13.52
N ILE A 11 -23.95 5.50 13.84
CA ILE A 11 -23.18 4.77 14.85
C ILE A 11 -21.71 4.66 14.40
N ILE A 12 -21.47 4.25 13.16
CA ILE A 12 -20.10 4.14 12.62
C ILE A 12 -19.43 5.52 12.63
N LEU A 13 -20.09 6.56 12.16
CA LEU A 13 -19.52 7.92 12.14
C LEU A 13 -19.20 8.43 13.55
N LEU A 14 -20.08 8.19 14.52
CA LEU A 14 -19.88 8.62 15.90
C LEU A 14 -18.72 7.90 16.59
N PHE A 15 -18.66 6.56 16.49
CA PHE A 15 -17.64 5.78 17.17
C PHE A 15 -16.27 5.83 16.48
N TYR A 16 -16.22 6.09 15.18
CA TYR A 16 -15.00 6.07 14.39
C TYR A 16 -14.54 7.45 13.88
N TYR A 17 -15.14 8.53 14.35
CA TYR A 17 -14.77 9.90 13.94
C TYR A 17 -13.25 10.15 14.07
N ASN A 18 -12.69 9.84 15.24
CA ASN A 18 -11.25 10.00 15.50
C ASN A 18 -10.40 9.06 14.63
N THR A 19 -10.89 7.84 14.37
CA THR A 19 -10.20 6.86 13.51
C THR A 19 -10.14 7.34 12.07
N ILE A 20 -11.27 7.84 11.56
CA ILE A 20 -11.36 8.39 10.20
C ILE A 20 -10.45 9.62 10.07
N GLY A 21 -10.46 10.52 11.06
CA GLY A 21 -9.56 11.67 11.10
C GLY A 21 -8.08 11.26 11.08
N TRP A 22 -7.68 10.28 11.90
CA TRP A 22 -6.33 9.73 11.89
C TRP A 22 -5.94 9.05 10.57
N LEU A 23 -6.85 8.32 9.92
CA LEU A 23 -6.60 7.73 8.61
C LEU A 23 -6.35 8.81 7.56
N LEU A 24 -7.20 9.83 7.51
CA LEU A 24 -7.04 10.96 6.58
C LEU A 24 -5.72 11.71 6.80
N GLU A 25 -5.38 12.01 8.06
CA GLU A 25 -4.11 12.63 8.43
C GLU A 25 -2.92 11.77 7.98
N SER A 26 -3.00 10.45 8.21
CA SER A 26 -1.96 9.50 7.81
C SER A 26 -1.80 9.43 6.29
N TRP A 27 -2.89 9.50 5.51
CA TRP A 27 -2.82 9.45 4.05
C TRP A 27 -2.27 10.73 3.43
N ILE A 28 -2.46 11.88 4.09
CA ILE A 28 -2.01 13.18 3.57
C ILE A 28 -0.56 13.48 4.00
N HIS A 29 -0.20 13.16 5.25
CA HIS A 29 1.06 13.62 5.84
C HIS A 29 2.09 12.51 6.06
N ASN A 30 1.72 11.22 5.91
CA ASN A 30 2.65 10.12 6.09
C ASN A 30 3.05 9.55 4.73
N GLU A 31 4.30 9.70 4.36
CA GLU A 31 4.85 9.26 3.07
C GLU A 31 4.64 7.76 2.81
N TYR A 32 4.72 6.92 3.84
CA TYR A 32 4.54 5.47 3.70
C TYR A 32 3.10 5.08 3.36
N TYR A 33 2.12 5.96 3.65
CA TYR A 33 0.69 5.68 3.48
C TYR A 33 -0.02 6.65 2.55
N SER A 34 0.71 7.44 1.77
CA SER A 34 0.13 8.35 0.77
C SER A 34 -0.79 7.64 -0.26
N HIS A 35 -0.52 6.38 -0.56
CA HIS A 35 -1.39 5.53 -1.38
C HIS A 35 -2.73 5.17 -0.70
N GLY A 36 -2.83 5.35 0.64
CA GLY A 36 -4.00 4.97 1.43
C GLY A 36 -5.30 5.63 0.96
N LEU A 37 -5.24 6.85 0.44
CA LEU A 37 -6.39 7.54 -0.14
C LEU A 37 -6.94 6.83 -1.40
N LEU A 38 -6.06 6.23 -2.20
CA LEU A 38 -6.46 5.53 -3.42
C LEU A 38 -7.14 4.18 -3.12
N VAL A 39 -6.82 3.56 -2.00
CA VAL A 39 -7.34 2.23 -1.64
C VAL A 39 -8.86 2.21 -1.54
N PRO A 40 -9.54 3.08 -0.76
CA PRO A 40 -11.01 3.11 -0.71
C PRO A 40 -11.64 3.53 -2.06
N LEU A 41 -11.00 4.41 -2.84
CA LEU A 41 -11.49 4.79 -4.15
C LEU A 41 -11.48 3.61 -5.12
N ILE A 42 -10.39 2.86 -5.17
CA ILE A 42 -10.26 1.67 -6.01
C ILE A 42 -11.23 0.58 -5.54
N SER A 43 -11.32 0.34 -4.23
CA SER A 43 -12.29 -0.61 -3.67
C SER A 43 -13.72 -0.24 -4.04
N GLY A 44 -14.09 1.03 -3.88
CA GLY A 44 -15.41 1.55 -4.28
C GLY A 44 -15.67 1.37 -5.78
N TYR A 45 -14.69 1.65 -6.62
CA TYR A 45 -14.79 1.42 -8.06
C TYR A 45 -15.02 -0.07 -8.41
N LEU A 46 -14.27 -0.98 -7.77
CA LEU A 46 -14.45 -2.41 -7.99
C LEU A 46 -15.85 -2.90 -7.59
N VAL A 47 -16.39 -2.41 -6.47
CA VAL A 47 -17.77 -2.69 -6.05
C VAL A 47 -18.78 -2.07 -7.03
N TRP A 48 -18.54 -0.83 -7.45
CA TRP A 48 -19.40 -0.16 -8.43
C TRP A 48 -19.49 -0.91 -9.76
N ASN A 49 -18.38 -1.49 -10.20
CA ASN A 49 -18.32 -2.23 -11.44
C ASN A 49 -19.21 -3.48 -11.46
N ILE A 50 -19.35 -4.14 -10.32
CA ILE A 50 -20.21 -5.33 -10.14
C ILE A 50 -21.61 -4.97 -9.60
N ARG A 51 -21.99 -3.68 -9.52
CA ARG A 51 -23.24 -3.22 -8.90
C ARG A 51 -24.51 -3.87 -9.48
N LYS A 52 -24.52 -4.12 -10.80
CA LYS A 52 -25.67 -4.77 -11.46
C LYS A 52 -25.89 -6.20 -10.94
N GLU A 53 -24.80 -6.95 -10.74
CA GLU A 53 -24.84 -8.28 -10.14
C GLU A 53 -25.29 -8.22 -8.68
N LEU A 54 -24.75 -7.25 -7.91
CA LEU A 54 -25.11 -7.05 -6.50
C LEU A 54 -26.58 -6.68 -6.32
N ILE A 55 -27.15 -5.84 -7.19
CA ILE A 55 -28.56 -5.44 -7.16
C ILE A 55 -29.48 -6.65 -7.53
N ALA A 56 -29.03 -7.51 -8.43
CA ALA A 56 -29.77 -8.70 -8.84
C ALA A 56 -29.74 -9.84 -7.82
N MET A 57 -28.84 -9.77 -6.81
CA MET A 57 -28.75 -10.78 -5.76
C MET A 57 -29.93 -10.68 -4.80
N GLU A 58 -30.45 -11.84 -4.40
CA GLU A 58 -31.42 -11.93 -3.31
C GLU A 58 -30.72 -11.59 -1.98
N ASN A 59 -31.21 -10.59 -1.27
CA ASN A 59 -30.72 -10.24 0.05
C ASN A 59 -31.12 -11.31 1.05
N LYS A 60 -30.15 -11.93 1.73
CA LYS A 60 -30.35 -12.91 2.80
C LYS A 60 -29.74 -12.40 4.11
N PRO A 61 -30.39 -11.44 4.81
CA PRO A 61 -29.90 -10.88 6.06
C PRO A 61 -29.50 -11.97 7.06
N SER A 62 -28.41 -11.73 7.80
CA SER A 62 -27.91 -12.71 8.77
C SER A 62 -27.69 -12.06 10.14
N GLN A 63 -28.31 -12.64 11.17
CA GLN A 63 -28.14 -12.16 12.55
C GLN A 63 -26.67 -12.22 13.03
N ASN A 64 -25.86 -13.13 12.47
CA ASN A 64 -24.43 -13.19 12.76
C ASN A 64 -23.71 -11.89 12.41
N GLY A 65 -24.25 -11.11 11.46
CA GLY A 65 -23.74 -9.78 11.14
C GLY A 65 -23.81 -8.81 12.32
N LEU A 66 -24.88 -8.89 13.12
CA LEU A 66 -25.00 -8.05 14.31
C LEU A 66 -23.97 -8.40 15.38
N MET A 67 -23.65 -9.69 15.55
CA MET A 67 -22.59 -10.13 16.46
C MET A 67 -21.22 -9.62 16.02
N ILE A 68 -20.92 -9.68 14.70
CA ILE A 68 -19.68 -9.15 14.12
C ILE A 68 -19.60 -7.63 14.29
N PHE A 69 -20.71 -6.92 14.07
CA PHE A 69 -20.81 -5.48 14.27
C PHE A 69 -20.53 -5.11 15.73
N ALA A 70 -21.18 -5.78 16.68
CA ALA A 70 -20.96 -5.57 18.12
C ALA A 70 -19.51 -5.88 18.53
N ALA A 71 -18.93 -6.96 18.01
CA ALA A 71 -17.52 -7.29 18.24
C ALA A 71 -16.58 -6.16 17.72
N GLY A 72 -16.85 -5.61 16.54
CA GLY A 72 -16.13 -4.44 16.02
C GLY A 72 -16.21 -3.24 16.98
N ILE A 73 -17.39 -2.90 17.47
CA ILE A 73 -17.56 -1.80 18.44
C ILE A 73 -16.82 -2.07 19.77
N ILE A 74 -16.85 -3.31 20.26
CA ILE A 74 -16.10 -3.68 21.47
C ILE A 74 -14.59 -3.51 21.25
N ILE A 75 -14.07 -4.00 20.10
CA ILE A 75 -12.65 -3.84 19.72
C ILE A 75 -12.30 -2.35 19.62
N GLN A 76 -13.20 -1.51 19.08
CA GLN A 76 -13.02 -0.06 19.05
C GLN A 76 -12.88 0.52 20.46
N GLY A 77 -13.74 0.13 21.39
CA GLY A 77 -13.64 0.55 22.80
C GLY A 77 -12.29 0.19 23.40
N ILE A 78 -11.83 -1.05 23.21
CA ILE A 78 -10.51 -1.52 23.64
C ILE A 78 -9.39 -0.69 23.01
N SER A 79 -9.49 -0.44 21.71
CA SER A 79 -8.51 0.35 20.94
C SER A 79 -8.38 1.78 21.46
N VAL A 80 -9.49 2.41 21.81
CA VAL A 80 -9.51 3.76 22.38
C VAL A 80 -8.90 3.77 23.79
N LEU A 81 -9.28 2.80 24.64
CA LEU A 81 -8.73 2.69 26.00
C LEU A 81 -7.21 2.50 26.03
N TRP A 82 -6.67 1.72 25.10
CA TRP A 82 -5.23 1.42 25.02
C TRP A 82 -4.48 2.29 23.98
N THR A 83 -5.15 3.23 23.35
CA THR A 83 -4.57 4.13 22.34
C THR A 83 -3.90 3.41 21.15
N ILE A 84 -4.42 2.22 20.78
CA ILE A 84 -3.88 1.39 19.69
C ILE A 84 -4.56 1.76 18.36
N ARG A 85 -4.06 2.78 17.67
CA ARG A 85 -4.71 3.36 16.48
C ARG A 85 -4.91 2.35 15.33
N PHE A 86 -3.94 1.45 15.06
CA PHE A 86 -4.10 0.48 13.97
C PHE A 86 -5.24 -0.53 14.27
N LEU A 87 -5.43 -0.91 15.55
CA LEU A 87 -6.52 -1.78 15.98
C LEU A 87 -7.88 -1.10 15.74
N SER A 88 -7.95 0.21 15.94
CA SER A 88 -9.11 1.03 15.61
C SER A 88 -9.45 0.98 14.11
N GLY A 89 -8.45 1.05 13.23
CA GLY A 89 -8.62 0.87 11.78
C GLY A 89 -9.17 -0.51 11.42
N ILE A 90 -8.62 -1.57 12.02
CA ILE A 90 -9.11 -2.95 11.80
C ILE A 90 -10.55 -3.11 12.33
N SER A 91 -10.85 -2.58 13.52
CA SER A 91 -12.19 -2.64 14.10
C SER A 91 -13.24 -1.93 13.22
N LEU A 92 -12.87 -0.83 12.57
CA LEU A 92 -13.73 -0.15 11.59
C LEU A 92 -14.15 -1.10 10.46
N LEU A 93 -13.20 -1.85 9.89
CA LEU A 93 -13.50 -2.82 8.85
C LEU A 93 -14.38 -3.97 9.37
N ILE A 94 -14.11 -4.48 10.56
CA ILE A 94 -14.94 -5.52 11.19
C ILE A 94 -16.38 -5.02 11.38
N THR A 95 -16.54 -3.78 11.86
CA THR A 95 -17.85 -3.15 12.07
C THR A 95 -18.60 -2.98 10.74
N ILE A 96 -17.93 -2.50 9.69
CA ILE A 96 -18.51 -2.37 8.36
C ILE A 96 -18.89 -3.76 7.79
N ALA A 97 -18.04 -4.78 7.95
CA ALA A 97 -18.36 -6.15 7.55
C ALA A 97 -19.62 -6.67 8.25
N GLY A 98 -19.70 -6.46 9.57
CA GLY A 98 -20.86 -6.83 10.36
C GLY A 98 -22.15 -6.18 9.86
N ALA A 99 -22.13 -4.89 9.58
CA ALA A 99 -23.26 -4.14 9.03
C ALA A 99 -23.66 -4.69 7.64
N ILE A 100 -22.72 -4.96 6.75
CA ILE A 100 -22.98 -5.52 5.42
C ILE A 100 -23.60 -6.92 5.53
N ILE A 101 -23.06 -7.80 6.37
CA ILE A 101 -23.57 -9.16 6.56
C ILE A 101 -24.96 -9.14 7.19
N TYR A 102 -25.20 -8.24 8.14
CA TYR A 102 -26.50 -8.08 8.76
C TYR A 102 -27.56 -7.64 7.74
N LEU A 103 -27.23 -6.70 6.86
CA LEU A 103 -28.17 -6.11 5.91
C LEU A 103 -28.36 -6.94 4.65
N TYR A 104 -27.28 -7.51 4.10
CA TYR A 104 -27.27 -8.14 2.79
C TYR A 104 -26.92 -9.62 2.83
N GLY A 105 -26.32 -10.09 3.93
CA GLY A 105 -25.95 -11.48 4.16
C GLY A 105 -24.56 -11.87 3.67
N TRP A 106 -24.21 -13.15 3.93
CA TRP A 106 -22.89 -13.69 3.64
C TRP A 106 -22.58 -13.81 2.14
N GLU A 107 -23.58 -14.11 1.29
CA GLU A 107 -23.36 -14.24 -0.15
C GLU A 107 -22.95 -12.90 -0.77
N PHE A 108 -23.57 -11.82 -0.32
CA PHE A 108 -23.18 -10.47 -0.72
C PHE A 108 -21.72 -10.18 -0.30
N MET A 109 -21.36 -10.46 0.96
CA MET A 109 -20.01 -10.29 1.46
C MET A 109 -18.98 -11.12 0.72
N LYS A 110 -19.29 -12.36 0.37
CA LYS A 110 -18.44 -13.21 -0.46
C LYS A 110 -18.19 -12.61 -1.85
N LYS A 111 -19.18 -11.97 -2.44
CA LYS A 111 -19.06 -11.32 -3.75
C LYS A 111 -18.12 -10.13 -3.72
N ILE A 112 -18.17 -9.32 -2.67
CA ILE A 112 -17.31 -8.14 -2.49
C ILE A 112 -16.03 -8.43 -1.70
N ARG A 113 -15.74 -9.70 -1.37
CA ARG A 113 -14.62 -10.08 -0.49
C ARG A 113 -13.27 -9.45 -0.86
N PHE A 114 -12.95 -9.41 -2.16
CA PHE A 114 -11.67 -8.86 -2.60
C PHE A 114 -11.62 -7.33 -2.41
N PRO A 115 -12.54 -6.51 -2.98
CA PRO A 115 -12.51 -5.07 -2.74
C PRO A 115 -12.62 -4.75 -1.24
N PHE A 116 -13.34 -5.53 -0.44
CA PHE A 116 -13.43 -5.32 0.99
C PHE A 116 -12.10 -5.61 1.71
N LEU A 117 -11.46 -6.75 1.45
CA LEU A 117 -10.15 -7.09 2.04
C LEU A 117 -9.05 -6.14 1.58
N PHE A 118 -9.16 -5.59 0.37
CA PHE A 118 -8.23 -4.59 -0.16
C PHE A 118 -8.19 -3.32 0.71
N LEU A 119 -9.29 -2.97 1.40
CA LEU A 119 -9.34 -1.84 2.34
C LEU A 119 -8.35 -1.98 3.51
N VAL A 120 -7.88 -3.18 3.85
CA VAL A 120 -6.87 -3.37 4.90
C VAL A 120 -5.59 -2.59 4.59
N LEU A 121 -5.25 -2.43 3.31
CA LEU A 121 -4.04 -1.73 2.86
C LEU A 121 -4.06 -0.21 3.11
N MET A 122 -5.22 0.36 3.42
CA MET A 122 -5.33 1.78 3.78
C MET A 122 -4.93 2.07 5.23
N ILE A 123 -4.82 1.01 6.08
CA ILE A 123 -4.58 1.15 7.51
C ILE A 123 -3.07 1.20 7.79
N PRO A 124 -2.55 2.26 8.43
CA PRO A 124 -1.17 2.32 8.85
C PRO A 124 -0.80 1.23 9.85
N LEU A 125 0.14 0.36 9.46
CA LEU A 125 0.58 -0.78 10.25
C LEU A 125 1.88 -0.44 11.01
N PRO A 126 1.95 -0.66 12.32
CA PRO A 126 3.09 -0.21 13.13
C PRO A 126 4.41 -0.91 12.76
N PHE A 127 4.37 -2.14 12.27
CA PHE A 127 5.57 -2.89 11.89
C PHE A 127 6.32 -2.30 10.68
N VAL A 128 5.69 -1.43 9.87
CA VAL A 128 6.36 -0.75 8.75
C VAL A 128 7.57 0.02 9.26
N TYR A 129 7.44 0.71 10.37
CA TYR A 129 8.54 1.50 10.95
C TYR A 129 9.71 0.63 11.42
N THR A 130 9.47 -0.63 11.82
CA THR A 130 10.53 -1.53 12.26
C THR A 130 11.40 -2.05 11.11
N ILE A 131 10.86 -2.04 9.88
CA ILE A 131 11.60 -2.51 8.69
C ILE A 131 12.30 -1.39 7.93
N VAL A 132 12.07 -0.12 8.28
CA VAL A 132 12.70 1.04 7.62
C VAL A 132 14.22 0.99 7.76
N SER A 133 14.75 0.85 8.97
CA SER A 133 16.21 0.85 9.22
C SER A 133 16.94 -0.33 8.56
N PRO A 134 16.46 -1.59 8.62
CA PRO A 134 17.04 -2.67 7.84
C PRO A 134 17.00 -2.40 6.32
N ALA A 135 15.91 -1.87 5.78
CA ALA A 135 15.79 -1.58 4.36
C ALA A 135 16.75 -0.46 3.92
N GLN A 136 16.91 0.61 4.73
CA GLN A 136 17.94 1.63 4.50
C GLN A 136 19.34 1.00 4.45
N THR A 137 19.67 0.15 5.43
CA THR A 137 20.98 -0.49 5.52
C THR A 137 21.29 -1.33 4.27
N ILE A 138 20.32 -2.12 3.80
CA ILE A 138 20.44 -2.91 2.56
C ILE A 138 20.61 -2.01 1.34
N SER A 139 19.80 -0.94 1.25
CA SER A 139 19.89 0.02 0.15
C SER A 139 21.26 0.70 0.09
N VAL A 140 21.74 1.25 1.23
CA VAL A 140 23.03 1.94 1.30
C VAL A 140 24.19 1.02 0.95
N PHE A 141 24.19 -0.22 1.50
CA PHE A 141 25.21 -1.23 1.16
C PHE A 141 25.23 -1.55 -0.32
N SER A 142 24.06 -1.78 -0.91
CA SER A 142 23.94 -2.11 -2.33
C SER A 142 24.38 -0.95 -3.23
N VAL A 143 23.96 0.28 -2.88
CA VAL A 143 24.32 1.48 -3.61
C VAL A 143 25.82 1.75 -3.57
N ALA A 144 26.47 1.59 -2.40
CA ALA A 144 27.92 1.75 -2.30
C ALA A 144 28.67 0.79 -3.24
N ASN A 145 28.24 -0.47 -3.31
CA ASN A 145 28.83 -1.45 -4.20
C ASN A 145 28.59 -1.11 -5.69
N VAL A 146 27.37 -0.73 -6.05
CA VAL A 146 27.03 -0.34 -7.42
C VAL A 146 27.80 0.93 -7.83
N ALA A 147 27.88 1.95 -6.97
CA ALA A 147 28.63 3.18 -7.23
C ALA A 147 30.11 2.90 -7.46
N ASN A 148 30.74 2.08 -6.62
CA ASN A 148 32.14 1.67 -6.82
C ASN A 148 32.32 0.87 -8.11
N PHE A 149 31.38 -0.02 -8.46
CA PHE A 149 31.43 -0.81 -9.70
C PHE A 149 31.38 0.07 -10.96
N ILE A 150 30.61 1.17 -10.95
CA ILE A 150 30.52 2.11 -12.07
C ILE A 150 31.61 3.17 -12.06
N GLY A 151 32.61 3.08 -11.15
CA GLY A 151 33.77 3.98 -11.10
C GLY A 151 33.57 5.25 -10.29
N ILE A 152 32.56 5.33 -9.41
CA ILE A 152 32.39 6.41 -8.45
C ILE A 152 32.90 5.94 -7.08
N PRO A 153 34.12 6.32 -6.65
CA PRO A 153 34.69 5.89 -5.38
C PRO A 153 33.79 6.35 -4.22
N THR A 154 33.15 5.39 -3.54
CA THR A 154 32.18 5.66 -2.49
C THR A 154 32.51 4.84 -1.25
N ILE A 155 32.68 5.50 -0.12
CA ILE A 155 32.90 4.89 1.19
C ILE A 155 31.60 4.97 1.98
N ARG A 156 31.17 3.84 2.54
CA ARG A 156 30.00 3.78 3.40
C ARG A 156 30.38 3.98 4.86
N GLU A 157 29.77 4.96 5.53
CA GLU A 157 29.82 5.13 6.97
C GLU A 157 28.42 5.15 7.56
N GLY A 158 27.99 4.02 8.09
CA GLY A 158 26.61 3.87 8.57
C GLY A 158 25.58 4.00 7.45
N LEU A 159 24.75 5.04 7.50
CA LEU A 159 23.77 5.41 6.46
C LEU A 159 24.27 6.51 5.52
N THR A 160 25.49 6.99 5.70
CA THR A 160 26.10 8.03 4.89
C THR A 160 27.03 7.41 3.83
N LEU A 161 26.93 7.92 2.62
CA LEU A 161 27.80 7.58 1.47
C LEU A 161 28.73 8.78 1.23
N LYS A 162 30.03 8.58 1.46
CA LYS A 162 31.07 9.59 1.25
C LYS A 162 31.75 9.39 -0.09
N MET A 163 31.86 10.45 -0.87
CA MET A 163 32.53 10.54 -2.16
C MET A 163 33.52 11.71 -2.13
N SER A 164 34.41 11.78 -3.10
CA SER A 164 35.33 12.94 -3.26
C SER A 164 34.56 14.26 -3.48
N SER A 165 33.38 14.20 -4.07
CA SER A 165 32.50 15.33 -4.36
C SER A 165 31.59 15.74 -3.20
N GLY A 166 31.59 15.02 -2.07
CA GLY A 166 30.77 15.30 -0.89
C GLY A 166 30.25 14.07 -0.19
N ALA A 167 29.41 14.29 0.81
CA ALA A 167 28.73 13.22 1.57
C ALA A 167 27.23 13.27 1.32
N PHE A 168 26.60 12.12 1.12
CA PHE A 168 25.16 11.98 0.96
C PHE A 168 24.62 11.05 2.04
N GLU A 169 23.75 11.58 2.90
CA GLU A 169 23.05 10.79 3.91
C GLU A 169 21.76 10.23 3.32
N VAL A 170 21.58 8.93 3.45
CA VAL A 170 20.38 8.22 2.97
C VAL A 170 19.31 8.30 4.04
N GLY A 171 18.38 9.25 3.93
CA GLY A 171 17.27 9.45 4.84
C GLY A 171 16.27 8.28 4.88
N ALA A 172 15.32 8.33 5.81
CA ALA A 172 14.28 7.31 5.96
C ALA A 172 13.38 7.22 4.70
N GLU A 173 13.14 8.34 4.03
CA GLU A 173 12.42 8.45 2.75
C GLU A 173 13.14 7.72 1.59
N CYS A 174 14.44 7.54 1.71
CA CYS A 174 15.27 6.81 0.76
C CYS A 174 15.42 5.31 1.11
N SER A 175 14.71 4.82 2.13
CA SER A 175 14.70 3.38 2.48
C SER A 175 14.12 2.48 1.37
N GLY A 176 13.30 3.04 0.48
CA GLY A 176 12.54 2.32 -0.54
C GLY A 176 11.27 1.67 -0.03
N ILE A 177 10.97 1.75 1.26
CA ILE A 177 9.77 1.15 1.86
C ILE A 177 8.50 1.79 1.28
N ASN A 178 8.48 3.11 1.08
CA ASN A 178 7.34 3.79 0.47
C ASN A 178 7.02 3.20 -0.93
N SER A 179 8.04 3.10 -1.79
CA SER A 179 7.89 2.49 -3.12
C SER A 179 7.49 1.01 -3.04
N MET A 180 8.01 0.27 -2.06
CA MET A 180 7.67 -1.14 -1.86
C MET A 180 6.22 -1.34 -1.47
N ILE A 181 5.68 -0.55 -0.52
CA ILE A 181 4.27 -0.64 -0.10
C ILE A 181 3.35 -0.23 -1.24
N SER A 182 3.67 0.86 -1.95
CA SER A 182 2.88 1.32 -3.09
C SER A 182 2.89 0.31 -4.24
N LEU A 183 4.06 -0.24 -4.60
CA LEU A 183 4.17 -1.25 -5.65
C LEU A 183 3.48 -2.57 -5.25
N PHE A 184 3.56 -2.97 -3.97
CA PHE A 184 2.85 -4.13 -3.45
C PHE A 184 1.34 -3.95 -3.53
N THR A 185 0.83 -2.77 -3.18
CA THR A 185 -0.60 -2.42 -3.28
C THR A 185 -1.09 -2.50 -4.72
N ILE A 186 -0.32 -1.97 -5.68
CA ILE A 186 -0.61 -2.08 -7.11
C ILE A 186 -0.48 -3.54 -7.58
N GLY A 187 0.52 -4.26 -7.10
CA GLY A 187 0.72 -5.68 -7.39
C GLY A 187 -0.47 -6.56 -6.99
N ILE A 188 -1.11 -6.27 -5.85
CA ILE A 188 -2.33 -6.97 -5.42
C ILE A 188 -3.48 -6.73 -6.42
N ILE A 189 -3.69 -5.49 -6.86
CA ILE A 189 -4.72 -5.17 -7.87
C ILE A 189 -4.38 -5.87 -9.18
N PHE A 190 -3.13 -5.77 -9.62
CA PHE A 190 -2.66 -6.38 -10.86
C PHE A 190 -2.86 -7.91 -10.84
N ALA A 191 -2.47 -8.57 -9.74
CA ALA A 191 -2.70 -10.01 -9.54
C ALA A 191 -4.20 -10.39 -9.52
N TYR A 192 -5.06 -9.50 -8.99
CA TYR A 192 -6.50 -9.72 -8.98
C TYR A 192 -7.13 -9.65 -10.37
N ILE A 193 -6.75 -8.66 -11.17
CA ILE A 193 -7.30 -8.46 -12.52
C ILE A 193 -6.71 -9.44 -13.54
N LEU A 194 -5.55 -10.03 -13.26
CA LEU A 194 -4.87 -10.97 -14.16
C LEU A 194 -5.62 -12.29 -14.21
N GLU A 195 -5.87 -12.78 -15.42
CA GLU A 195 -6.31 -14.17 -15.65
C GLU A 195 -5.09 -15.07 -15.69
N GLY A 196 -5.09 -16.13 -14.89
CA GLY A 196 -3.98 -17.08 -14.84
C GLY A 196 -3.98 -17.93 -13.58
N SER A 197 -2.98 -18.79 -13.46
CA SER A 197 -2.81 -19.67 -12.31
C SER A 197 -2.49 -18.88 -11.03
N ASN A 198 -2.81 -19.46 -9.87
CA ASN A 198 -2.47 -18.85 -8.59
C ASN A 198 -0.95 -18.67 -8.42
N LEU A 199 -0.16 -19.58 -9.01
CA LEU A 199 1.29 -19.47 -9.00
C LEU A 199 1.76 -18.20 -9.74
N MET A 200 1.22 -17.92 -10.94
CA MET A 200 1.52 -16.70 -11.68
C MET A 200 1.20 -15.45 -10.87
N LYS A 201 0.02 -15.40 -10.24
CA LYS A 201 -0.40 -14.28 -9.39
C LYS A 201 0.51 -14.10 -8.18
N ALA A 202 0.90 -15.20 -7.53
CA ALA A 202 1.83 -15.19 -6.42
C ALA A 202 3.23 -14.70 -6.86
N THR A 203 3.74 -15.16 -8.01
CA THR A 203 5.02 -14.71 -8.54
C THR A 203 5.01 -13.21 -8.85
N VAL A 204 3.95 -12.70 -9.48
CA VAL A 204 3.78 -11.27 -9.72
C VAL A 204 3.79 -10.49 -8.41
N LEU A 205 3.07 -10.95 -7.41
CA LEU A 205 3.01 -10.28 -6.11
C LEU A 205 4.36 -10.31 -5.38
N ILE A 206 5.04 -11.46 -5.35
CA ILE A 206 6.35 -11.60 -4.70
C ILE A 206 7.40 -10.76 -5.42
N SER A 207 7.33 -10.63 -6.75
CA SER A 207 8.28 -9.83 -7.53
C SER A 207 8.21 -8.33 -7.24
N THR A 208 7.14 -7.84 -6.62
CA THR A 208 7.05 -6.42 -6.20
C THR A 208 8.16 -6.03 -5.24
N ILE A 209 8.58 -6.94 -4.34
CA ILE A 209 9.61 -6.68 -3.34
C ILE A 209 10.99 -6.45 -4.00
N PRO A 210 11.54 -7.41 -4.78
CA PRO A 210 12.83 -7.19 -5.43
C PRO A 210 12.80 -6.07 -6.47
N LEU A 211 11.67 -5.85 -7.17
CA LEU A 211 11.53 -4.75 -8.12
C LEU A 211 11.57 -3.38 -7.42
N ALA A 212 10.87 -3.24 -6.29
CA ALA A 212 10.91 -2.00 -5.52
C ALA A 212 12.30 -1.74 -4.95
N LEU A 213 12.98 -2.77 -4.43
CA LEU A 213 14.34 -2.65 -3.91
C LEU A 213 15.32 -2.26 -5.03
N ALA A 214 15.28 -2.94 -6.18
CA ALA A 214 16.12 -2.62 -7.33
C ALA A 214 15.86 -1.18 -7.84
N GLY A 215 14.59 -0.77 -7.94
CA GLY A 215 14.22 0.60 -8.29
C GLY A 215 14.80 1.63 -7.31
N ASN A 216 14.74 1.35 -6.01
CA ASN A 216 15.32 2.24 -5.00
C ASN A 216 16.85 2.33 -5.07
N ILE A 217 17.53 1.19 -5.27
CA ILE A 217 19.00 1.15 -5.47
C ILE A 217 19.38 1.99 -6.69
N LEU A 218 18.69 1.81 -7.82
CA LEU A 218 18.90 2.61 -9.03
C LEU A 218 18.64 4.09 -8.78
N ARG A 219 17.59 4.44 -8.03
CA ARG A 219 17.26 5.81 -7.65
C ARG A 219 18.42 6.46 -6.89
N ILE A 220 18.84 5.85 -5.78
CA ILE A 220 19.92 6.42 -4.96
C ILE A 220 21.22 6.48 -5.76
N THR A 221 21.53 5.45 -6.55
CA THR A 221 22.73 5.46 -7.42
C THR A 221 22.67 6.60 -8.43
N SER A 222 21.53 6.87 -9.05
CA SER A 222 21.39 7.98 -9.98
C SER A 222 21.49 9.34 -9.29
N ILE A 223 21.01 9.48 -8.05
CA ILE A 223 21.25 10.68 -7.22
C ILE A 223 22.74 10.86 -6.98
N LEU A 224 23.50 9.81 -6.62
CA LEU A 224 24.94 9.89 -6.42
C LEU A 224 25.69 10.29 -7.69
N ILE A 225 25.27 9.81 -8.86
CA ILE A 225 25.84 10.24 -10.16
C ILE A 225 25.64 11.75 -10.35
N VAL A 226 24.43 12.25 -10.08
CA VAL A 226 24.14 13.69 -10.18
C VAL A 226 24.95 14.50 -9.16
N VAL A 227 25.08 14.03 -7.92
CA VAL A 227 25.95 14.65 -6.90
C VAL A 227 27.40 14.73 -7.39
N ASN A 228 27.89 13.66 -8.00
CA ASN A 228 29.29 13.59 -8.46
C ASN A 228 29.57 14.53 -9.65
N ILE A 229 28.61 14.78 -10.52
CA ILE A 229 28.78 15.58 -11.75
C ILE A 229 28.38 17.04 -11.53
N TYR A 230 27.26 17.29 -10.86
CA TYR A 230 26.63 18.61 -10.77
C TYR A 230 26.62 19.19 -9.34
N GLY A 231 27.10 18.42 -8.34
CA GLY A 231 27.10 18.82 -6.94
C GLY A 231 25.80 18.48 -6.19
N GLN A 232 25.87 18.62 -4.88
CA GLN A 232 24.81 18.21 -3.96
C GLN A 232 23.52 19.04 -4.10
N GLU A 233 23.64 20.33 -4.37
CA GLU A 233 22.50 21.23 -4.52
C GLU A 233 21.61 20.87 -5.72
N ALA A 234 22.21 20.54 -6.85
CA ALA A 234 21.50 20.12 -8.05
C ALA A 234 20.77 18.78 -7.83
N ALA A 235 21.38 17.85 -7.09
CA ALA A 235 20.80 16.55 -6.80
C ALA A 235 19.56 16.68 -5.89
N ILE A 236 19.63 17.52 -4.86
CA ILE A 236 18.52 17.70 -3.88
C ILE A 236 17.38 18.49 -4.50
N ASN A 237 17.65 19.65 -5.11
CA ASN A 237 16.61 20.58 -5.54
C ASN A 237 15.89 20.17 -6.83
N TYR A 238 16.53 19.45 -7.73
CA TYR A 238 15.97 19.17 -9.06
C TYR A 238 15.77 17.69 -9.36
N PHE A 239 16.63 16.83 -8.84
CA PHE A 239 16.64 15.43 -9.26
C PHE A 239 15.95 14.49 -8.27
N HIS A 240 15.94 14.80 -6.98
CA HIS A 240 15.41 13.93 -5.93
C HIS A 240 13.95 13.53 -6.18
N ASP A 241 13.07 14.50 -6.42
CA ASP A 241 11.63 14.22 -6.62
C ASP A 241 11.36 13.60 -7.98
N PHE A 242 12.04 14.09 -9.02
CA PHE A 242 11.91 13.55 -10.38
C PHE A 242 12.35 12.08 -10.45
N SER A 243 13.46 11.71 -9.79
CA SER A 243 13.96 10.34 -9.78
C SER A 243 12.98 9.36 -9.15
N SER A 244 12.22 9.80 -8.14
CA SER A 244 11.20 8.96 -7.48
C SER A 244 10.11 8.52 -8.43
N LEU A 245 9.56 9.46 -9.21
CA LEU A 245 8.51 9.19 -10.18
C LEU A 245 8.99 8.31 -11.33
N LEU A 246 10.18 8.62 -11.88
CA LEU A 246 10.75 7.89 -13.01
C LEU A 246 11.02 6.43 -12.66
N LEU A 247 11.64 6.18 -11.50
CA LEU A 247 12.02 4.82 -11.13
C LEU A 247 10.87 4.01 -10.57
N PHE A 248 9.84 4.66 -10.00
CA PHE A 248 8.57 4.00 -9.74
C PHE A 248 7.92 3.51 -11.03
N GLY A 249 7.94 4.32 -12.09
CA GLY A 249 7.50 3.92 -13.44
C GLY A 249 8.29 2.72 -14.00
N VAL A 250 9.61 2.68 -13.80
CA VAL A 250 10.46 1.53 -14.19
C VAL A 250 10.08 0.27 -13.41
N ALA A 251 9.81 0.38 -12.10
CA ALA A 251 9.37 -0.75 -11.29
C ALA A 251 7.99 -1.28 -11.72
N LEU A 252 7.06 -0.39 -12.09
CA LEU A 252 5.76 -0.77 -12.67
C LEU A 252 5.92 -1.49 -14.01
N LEU A 253 6.80 -0.99 -14.89
CA LEU A 253 7.12 -1.65 -16.14
C LEU A 253 7.71 -3.03 -15.90
N GLY A 254 8.62 -3.16 -14.91
CA GLY A 254 9.17 -4.44 -14.48
C GLY A 254 8.09 -5.41 -14.03
N LEU A 255 7.12 -4.95 -13.23
CA LEU A 255 5.99 -5.76 -12.80
C LEU A 255 5.13 -6.25 -13.98
N PHE A 256 4.88 -5.38 -14.95
CA PHE A 256 4.17 -5.74 -16.18
C PHE A 256 4.94 -6.79 -17.00
N LEU A 257 6.26 -6.63 -17.15
CA LEU A 257 7.12 -7.60 -17.86
C LEU A 257 7.15 -8.95 -17.17
N VAL A 258 7.25 -9.00 -15.83
CA VAL A 258 7.13 -10.25 -15.05
C VAL A 258 5.81 -10.93 -15.35
N GLY A 259 4.69 -10.20 -15.30
CA GLY A 259 3.38 -10.75 -15.64
C GLY A 259 3.33 -11.33 -17.07
N ARG A 260 3.98 -10.66 -18.03
CA ARG A 260 4.04 -11.11 -19.43
C ARG A 260 4.90 -12.37 -19.62
N CYS A 261 6.00 -12.50 -18.87
CA CYS A 261 6.91 -13.66 -18.97
C CYS A 261 6.22 -14.97 -18.55
N PHE A 262 5.28 -14.92 -17.61
CA PHE A 262 4.57 -16.10 -17.13
C PHE A 262 3.31 -16.47 -17.94
N GLY A 263 3.01 -15.79 -19.05
CA GLY A 263 1.92 -16.12 -19.96
C GLY A 263 1.40 -14.92 -20.76
N ARG A 264 0.39 -15.17 -21.60
CA ARG A 264 -0.33 -14.08 -22.26
C ARG A 264 -1.11 -13.31 -21.21
N LEU A 265 -0.80 -12.01 -21.04
CA LEU A 265 -1.57 -11.13 -20.18
C LEU A 265 -3.02 -11.09 -20.68
N ARG A 266 -3.87 -11.85 -20.02
CA ARG A 266 -5.31 -11.76 -20.17
C ARG A 266 -5.85 -11.10 -18.92
N PHE A 267 -6.59 -10.04 -19.10
CA PHE A 267 -7.24 -9.33 -18.02
C PHE A 267 -8.69 -9.77 -17.94
N LYS A 268 -9.17 -10.02 -16.73
CA LYS A 268 -10.61 -10.22 -16.50
C LYS A 268 -11.34 -9.01 -17.08
N LYS A 269 -12.45 -9.25 -17.78
CA LYS A 269 -13.36 -8.17 -18.16
C LYS A 269 -13.93 -7.54 -16.89
N ILE A 270 -13.20 -6.55 -16.38
CA ILE A 270 -13.62 -5.74 -15.23
C ILE A 270 -14.30 -4.45 -15.74
N PHE A 271 -14.24 -4.21 -17.05
CA PHE A 271 -14.81 -3.04 -17.72
C PHE A 271 -15.97 -3.42 -18.63
#